data_eebb269e0905bd2cccf64e5b00dc291d
#
_entry.id   eebb269e0905bd2cccf64e5b00dc291d
#
_cell.length_a   1.000
_cell.length_b   1.000
_cell.length_c   1.000
_cell.angle_alpha   90.00
_cell.angle_beta   90.00
_cell.angle_gamma   90.00
#
_symmetry.space_group_name_H-M   'P 1'
#
loop_
_entity.id
_entity.type
_entity.pdbx_description
1 polymer ?
#
loop_
_entity_poly.entity_id
_entity_poly.type
_entity_poly.pdbx_seq_one_letter_code
_entity_poly.pdbx_strand_id
1 'polypeptide(L)'
;MNESKPGGPPRIALVTGASRGIGRAAAIALAKSGAHVVALARTQGALEELDDEIRALRPTEPEATTLAPMDLRDFAAIDRLGEALYRRWGRLDVFVGNAGVLGLLTPLHHLYPKTWDDVMAVNVTANWRLIRSLDPLLRLSSAGRVAFMTSSAASQAQMRAYWGAYAASKAALDALARAYAAETVNTSNIRVMLINPGALRTRMRATAMPGEDPATLRAPEELSAKIVEICSPDWTETGKLYDFPSDRILSFRAPA
;
A
#
# COMPACT_ATOMS: atom_id res chain seq x y z
N MET A 1 10.12 -33.98 6.68
CA MET A 1 10.43 -32.69 7.31
C MET A 1 9.13 -32.07 7.71
N ASN A 2 8.92 -31.91 9.01
CA ASN A 2 7.64 -31.49 9.59
C ASN A 2 7.49 -29.98 9.43
N GLU A 3 6.71 -29.51 8.47
CA GLU A 3 6.26 -28.12 8.43
C GLU A 3 5.22 -27.93 9.52
N SER A 4 5.65 -27.37 10.64
CA SER A 4 4.76 -26.94 11.73
C SER A 4 3.87 -25.82 11.21
N LYS A 5 2.56 -26.11 11.03
CA LYS A 5 1.54 -25.06 10.92
C LYS A 5 1.68 -24.13 12.11
N PRO A 6 1.81 -22.81 11.93
CA PRO A 6 1.71 -21.89 13.05
C PRO A 6 0.28 -21.96 13.60
N GLY A 7 0.13 -22.45 14.84
CA GLY A 7 -1.14 -22.75 15.48
C GLY A 7 -1.87 -21.52 16.05
N GLY A 8 -1.87 -20.39 15.38
CA GLY A 8 -2.60 -19.18 15.77
C GLY A 8 -3.56 -18.71 14.68
N PRO A 9 -4.51 -17.78 15.00
CA PRO A 9 -5.40 -17.22 14.02
C PRO A 9 -4.59 -16.46 12.94
N PRO A 10 -5.05 -16.45 11.67
CA PRO A 10 -4.33 -15.79 10.58
C PRO A 10 -4.13 -14.30 10.87
N ARG A 11 -3.03 -13.73 10.37
CA ARG A 11 -2.82 -12.28 10.36
C ARG A 11 -3.82 -11.63 9.43
N ILE A 12 -4.38 -10.51 9.83
CA ILE A 12 -5.34 -9.74 9.04
C ILE A 12 -4.60 -8.63 8.30
N ALA A 13 -4.66 -8.65 6.97
CA ALA A 13 -3.97 -7.71 6.10
C ALA A 13 -4.97 -6.91 5.25
N LEU A 14 -4.98 -5.58 5.40
CA LEU A 14 -5.72 -4.68 4.51
C LEU A 14 -4.80 -4.19 3.38
N VAL A 15 -5.22 -4.37 2.13
CA VAL A 15 -4.51 -3.89 0.95
C VAL A 15 -5.41 -2.95 0.16
N THR A 16 -5.00 -1.68 0.00
CA THR A 16 -5.72 -0.72 -0.84
C THR A 16 -5.24 -0.76 -2.29
N GLY A 17 -6.16 -0.56 -3.25
CA GLY A 17 -5.86 -0.68 -4.67
C GLY A 17 -5.55 -2.12 -5.08
N ALA A 18 -6.18 -3.10 -4.43
CA ALA A 18 -5.92 -4.52 -4.60
C ALA A 18 -6.39 -5.11 -5.94
N SER A 19 -7.15 -4.37 -6.75
CA SER A 19 -7.74 -4.88 -7.99
C SER A 19 -6.75 -5.10 -9.14
N ARG A 20 -5.53 -4.54 -9.08
CA ARG A 20 -4.52 -4.65 -10.16
C ARG A 20 -3.12 -4.26 -9.72
N GLY A 21 -2.14 -4.59 -10.59
CA GLY A 21 -0.74 -4.15 -10.43
C GLY A 21 -0.14 -4.53 -9.09
N ILE A 22 0.59 -3.62 -8.47
CA ILE A 22 1.33 -3.88 -7.22
C ILE A 22 0.39 -4.32 -6.08
N GLY A 23 -0.77 -3.68 -5.94
CA GLY A 23 -1.73 -4.03 -4.88
C GLY A 23 -2.29 -5.44 -5.04
N ARG A 24 -2.57 -5.88 -6.28
CA ARG A 24 -3.01 -7.26 -6.57
C ARG A 24 -1.91 -8.27 -6.27
N ALA A 25 -0.70 -8.02 -6.73
CA ALA A 25 0.45 -8.87 -6.46
C ALA A 25 0.75 -8.98 -4.96
N ALA A 26 0.67 -7.86 -4.22
CA ALA A 26 0.82 -7.83 -2.77
C ALA A 26 -0.28 -8.64 -2.05
N ALA A 27 -1.54 -8.49 -2.45
CA ALA A 27 -2.67 -9.22 -1.89
C ALA A 27 -2.50 -10.75 -2.05
N ILE A 28 -2.14 -11.20 -3.26
CA ILE A 28 -1.86 -12.62 -3.54
C ILE A 28 -0.69 -13.14 -2.70
N ALA A 29 0.40 -12.39 -2.62
CA ALA A 29 1.58 -12.82 -1.87
C ALA A 29 1.32 -12.88 -0.36
N LEU A 30 0.59 -11.91 0.21
CA LEU A 30 0.17 -11.94 1.61
C LEU A 30 -0.77 -13.10 1.88
N ALA A 31 -1.71 -13.40 0.97
CA ALA A 31 -2.56 -14.58 1.08
C ALA A 31 -1.73 -15.87 1.06
N LYS A 32 -0.77 -16.00 0.13
CA LYS A 32 0.16 -17.15 0.08
C LYS A 32 0.98 -17.32 1.36
N SER A 33 1.31 -16.22 2.05
CA SER A 33 2.01 -16.27 3.34
C SER A 33 1.11 -16.63 4.54
N GLY A 34 -0.17 -16.94 4.31
CA GLY A 34 -1.12 -17.35 5.34
C GLY A 34 -1.96 -16.22 5.93
N ALA A 35 -1.87 -15.00 5.43
CA ALA A 35 -2.73 -13.91 5.90
C ALA A 35 -4.15 -14.01 5.35
N HIS A 36 -5.13 -13.54 6.13
CA HIS A 36 -6.45 -13.19 5.63
C HIS A 36 -6.38 -11.79 5.02
N VAL A 37 -6.73 -11.65 3.74
CA VAL A 37 -6.59 -10.39 3.01
C VAL A 37 -7.93 -9.66 2.88
N VAL A 38 -8.00 -8.45 3.40
CA VAL A 38 -9.07 -7.51 3.11
C VAL A 38 -8.66 -6.71 1.88
N ALA A 39 -9.23 -7.05 0.74
CA ALA A 39 -8.92 -6.47 -0.56
C ALA A 39 -9.81 -5.27 -0.84
N LEU A 40 -9.25 -4.05 -0.80
CA LEU A 40 -9.98 -2.81 -1.01
C LEU A 40 -9.67 -2.21 -2.38
N ALA A 41 -10.70 -2.01 -3.19
CA ALA A 41 -10.64 -1.29 -4.47
C ALA A 41 -12.05 -0.85 -4.90
N ARG A 42 -12.14 -0.02 -5.96
CA ARG A 42 -13.42 0.48 -6.47
C ARG A 42 -14.18 -0.52 -7.34
N THR A 43 -13.46 -1.38 -8.06
CA THR A 43 -14.03 -2.26 -9.08
C THR A 43 -14.32 -3.61 -8.46
N GLN A 44 -15.58 -3.91 -8.20
CA GLN A 44 -16.02 -5.14 -7.55
C GLN A 44 -15.61 -6.38 -8.36
N GLY A 45 -15.90 -6.46 -9.65
CA GLY A 45 -15.54 -7.64 -10.47
C GLY A 45 -14.04 -7.97 -10.46
N ALA A 46 -13.16 -6.95 -10.44
CA ALA A 46 -11.73 -7.20 -10.35
C ALA A 46 -11.27 -7.64 -8.92
N LEU A 47 -12.08 -7.38 -7.90
CA LEU A 47 -11.88 -7.96 -6.55
C LEU A 47 -12.38 -9.40 -6.52
N GLU A 48 -13.47 -9.72 -7.21
CA GLU A 48 -13.99 -11.09 -7.34
C GLU A 48 -12.99 -11.99 -8.09
N GLU A 49 -12.40 -11.50 -9.20
CA GLU A 49 -11.31 -12.20 -9.90
C GLU A 49 -10.08 -12.45 -9.00
N LEU A 50 -9.74 -11.49 -8.14
CA LEU A 50 -8.66 -11.65 -7.15
C LEU A 50 -9.01 -12.71 -6.10
N ASP A 51 -10.24 -12.72 -5.60
CA ASP A 51 -10.74 -13.70 -4.63
C ASP A 51 -10.69 -15.10 -5.19
N ASP A 52 -11.18 -15.30 -6.43
CA ASP A 52 -11.14 -16.59 -7.13
C ASP A 52 -9.70 -17.12 -7.28
N GLU A 53 -8.75 -16.24 -7.62
CA GLU A 53 -7.33 -16.63 -7.68
C GLU A 53 -6.78 -17.01 -6.31
N ILE A 54 -7.07 -16.24 -5.25
CA ILE A 54 -6.61 -16.56 -3.90
C ILE A 54 -7.23 -17.87 -3.40
N ARG A 55 -8.50 -18.12 -3.68
CA ARG A 55 -9.16 -19.40 -3.36
C ARG A 55 -8.52 -20.59 -4.06
N ALA A 56 -8.18 -20.42 -5.33
CA ALA A 56 -7.47 -21.47 -6.08
C ALA A 56 -6.09 -21.80 -5.52
N LEU A 57 -5.41 -20.80 -4.94
CA LEU A 57 -4.09 -20.95 -4.28
C LEU A 57 -4.19 -21.51 -2.85
N ARG A 58 -5.34 -21.37 -2.20
CA ARG A 58 -5.59 -21.81 -0.80
C ARG A 58 -6.89 -22.62 -0.70
N PRO A 59 -7.00 -23.77 -1.35
CA PRO A 59 -8.25 -24.54 -1.43
C PRO A 59 -8.74 -25.05 -0.08
N THR A 60 -7.88 -25.15 0.92
CA THR A 60 -8.23 -25.55 2.30
C THR A 60 -8.75 -24.39 3.16
N GLU A 61 -8.65 -23.16 2.67
CA GLU A 61 -9.05 -21.94 3.38
C GLU A 61 -9.83 -21.01 2.43
N PRO A 62 -11.07 -21.40 2.05
CA PRO A 62 -11.86 -20.68 1.02
C PRO A 62 -12.24 -19.25 1.43
N GLU A 63 -12.16 -18.93 2.71
CA GLU A 63 -12.43 -17.59 3.24
C GLU A 63 -11.14 -16.79 3.53
N ALA A 64 -10.07 -17.01 2.73
CA ALA A 64 -8.80 -16.30 2.91
C ALA A 64 -8.86 -14.81 2.50
N THR A 65 -9.97 -14.38 1.89
CA THR A 65 -10.14 -13.00 1.39
C THR A 65 -11.48 -12.42 1.83
N THR A 66 -11.51 -11.10 2.03
CA THR A 66 -12.73 -10.29 2.18
C THR A 66 -12.67 -9.15 1.18
N LEU A 67 -13.71 -9.02 0.38
CA LEU A 67 -13.81 -7.94 -0.60
C LEU A 67 -14.39 -6.69 0.05
N ALA A 68 -13.73 -5.57 -0.13
CA ALA A 68 -14.15 -4.25 0.35
C ALA A 68 -14.26 -3.27 -0.82
N PRO A 69 -15.33 -3.35 -1.63
CA PRO A 69 -15.54 -2.40 -2.73
C PRO A 69 -15.79 -1.00 -2.16
N MET A 70 -14.83 -0.07 -2.40
CA MET A 70 -14.86 1.28 -1.83
C MET A 70 -14.10 2.26 -2.70
N ASP A 71 -14.62 3.48 -2.86
CA ASP A 71 -13.86 4.62 -3.37
C ASP A 71 -13.17 5.32 -2.20
N LEU A 72 -11.87 5.50 -2.27
CA LEU A 72 -11.08 6.20 -1.24
C LEU A 72 -11.37 7.70 -1.15
N ARG A 73 -12.21 8.24 -2.04
CA ARG A 73 -12.75 9.60 -1.92
C ARG A 73 -14.02 9.66 -1.07
N ASP A 74 -14.65 8.52 -0.79
CA ASP A 74 -15.70 8.42 0.24
C ASP A 74 -15.06 8.36 1.62
N PHE A 75 -14.75 9.54 2.14
CA PHE A 75 -14.10 9.68 3.44
C PHE A 75 -14.95 9.15 4.60
N ALA A 76 -16.26 9.25 4.49
CA ALA A 76 -17.16 8.69 5.50
C ALA A 76 -17.12 7.16 5.53
N ALA A 77 -16.98 6.52 4.36
CA ALA A 77 -16.78 5.07 4.30
C ALA A 77 -15.43 4.64 4.91
N ILE A 78 -14.35 5.41 4.68
CA ILE A 78 -13.06 5.16 5.31
C ILE A 78 -13.16 5.24 6.84
N ASP A 79 -13.83 6.26 7.37
CA ASP A 79 -13.98 6.45 8.82
C ASP A 79 -14.76 5.28 9.47
N ARG A 80 -15.72 4.67 8.75
CA ARG A 80 -16.46 3.49 9.21
C ARG A 80 -15.71 2.16 9.02
N LEU A 81 -14.68 2.13 8.17
CA LEU A 81 -13.94 0.90 7.86
C LEU A 81 -13.30 0.29 9.10
N GLY A 82 -12.67 1.10 9.94
CA GLY A 82 -12.03 0.63 11.17
C GLY A 82 -13.01 -0.08 12.10
N GLU A 83 -14.22 0.48 12.29
CA GLU A 83 -15.25 -0.16 13.09
C GLU A 83 -15.68 -1.51 12.52
N ALA A 84 -15.87 -1.60 11.19
CA ALA A 84 -16.24 -2.86 10.54
C ALA A 84 -15.17 -3.93 10.69
N LEU A 85 -13.90 -3.56 10.54
CA LEU A 85 -12.76 -4.46 10.75
C LEU A 85 -12.66 -4.91 12.22
N TYR A 86 -12.84 -3.98 13.16
CA TYR A 86 -12.83 -4.30 14.59
C TYR A 86 -13.92 -5.30 14.98
N ARG A 87 -15.15 -5.07 14.52
CA ARG A 87 -16.28 -5.98 14.79
C ARG A 87 -16.03 -7.40 14.29
N ARG A 88 -15.31 -7.55 13.19
CA ARG A 88 -15.08 -8.86 12.56
C ARG A 88 -13.84 -9.59 13.08
N TRP A 89 -12.73 -8.88 13.33
CA TRP A 89 -11.45 -9.51 13.68
C TRP A 89 -10.82 -9.01 14.99
N GLY A 90 -11.31 -7.91 15.55
CA GLY A 90 -10.80 -7.32 16.80
C GLY A 90 -9.44 -6.62 16.64
N ARG A 91 -8.73 -6.80 15.52
CA ARG A 91 -7.41 -6.23 15.25
C ARG A 91 -7.12 -6.12 13.75
N LEU A 92 -6.06 -5.41 13.43
CA LEU A 92 -5.44 -5.41 12.09
C LEU A 92 -3.93 -5.62 12.25
N ASP A 93 -3.34 -6.55 11.50
CA ASP A 93 -1.92 -6.88 11.62
C ASP A 93 -1.06 -6.23 10.52
N VAL A 94 -1.65 -6.00 9.34
CA VAL A 94 -0.95 -5.42 8.18
C VAL A 94 -1.82 -4.39 7.49
N PHE A 95 -1.24 -3.24 7.18
CA PHE A 95 -1.85 -2.26 6.28
C PHE A 95 -0.91 -1.93 5.12
N VAL A 96 -1.33 -2.21 3.89
CA VAL A 96 -0.63 -1.83 2.66
C VAL A 96 -1.37 -0.68 1.99
N GLY A 97 -0.88 0.54 2.18
CA GLY A 97 -1.37 1.77 1.57
C GLY A 97 -0.83 1.92 0.15
N ASN A 98 -1.38 1.12 -0.79
CA ASN A 98 -0.90 1.06 -2.16
C ASN A 98 -1.73 1.89 -3.14
N ALA A 99 -3.01 2.10 -2.89
CA ALA A 99 -3.86 2.85 -3.80
C ALA A 99 -3.29 4.25 -4.11
N GLY A 100 -3.35 4.62 -5.38
CA GLY A 100 -2.90 5.93 -5.83
C GLY A 100 -3.37 6.22 -7.25
N VAL A 101 -3.41 7.50 -7.57
CA VAL A 101 -3.74 8.00 -8.91
C VAL A 101 -2.63 8.93 -9.39
N LEU A 102 -2.34 8.85 -10.70
CA LEU A 102 -1.31 9.67 -11.33
C LEU A 102 -1.77 11.13 -11.54
N GLY A 103 -3.06 11.30 -11.79
CA GLY A 103 -3.59 12.57 -12.28
C GLY A 103 -3.20 12.83 -13.74
N LEU A 104 -3.28 14.09 -14.15
CA LEU A 104 -2.89 14.54 -15.47
C LEU A 104 -1.42 15.02 -15.44
N LEU A 105 -0.61 14.51 -16.36
CA LEU A 105 0.75 15.00 -16.58
C LEU A 105 0.69 16.24 -17.47
N THR A 106 0.86 17.42 -16.87
CA THR A 106 0.72 18.72 -17.52
C THR A 106 1.56 19.78 -16.81
N PRO A 107 1.90 20.92 -17.45
CA PRO A 107 2.48 22.06 -16.76
C PRO A 107 1.60 22.48 -15.57
N LEU A 108 2.22 22.86 -14.45
CA LEU A 108 1.48 23.17 -13.20
C LEU A 108 0.41 24.25 -13.38
N HIS A 109 0.69 25.27 -14.19
CA HIS A 109 -0.24 26.38 -14.47
C HIS A 109 -1.43 25.96 -15.37
N HIS A 110 -1.38 24.79 -16.01
CA HIS A 110 -2.48 24.22 -16.80
C HIS A 110 -3.24 23.13 -16.03
N LEU A 111 -2.81 22.78 -14.82
CA LEU A 111 -3.44 21.75 -14.04
C LEU A 111 -4.81 22.23 -13.53
N TYR A 112 -5.87 21.50 -13.86
CA TYR A 112 -7.21 21.81 -13.38
C TYR A 112 -7.31 21.56 -11.86
N PRO A 113 -7.94 22.49 -11.09
CA PRO A 113 -8.13 22.31 -9.64
C PRO A 113 -8.72 20.95 -9.27
N LYS A 114 -9.75 20.50 -9.99
CA LYS A 114 -10.35 19.18 -9.77
C LYS A 114 -9.34 18.01 -9.87
N THR A 115 -8.39 18.08 -10.81
CA THR A 115 -7.36 17.03 -10.95
C THR A 115 -6.41 17.07 -9.76
N TRP A 116 -6.02 18.25 -9.30
CA TRP A 116 -5.23 18.41 -8.09
C TRP A 116 -5.93 17.82 -6.88
N ASP A 117 -7.21 18.20 -6.68
CA ASP A 117 -8.03 17.74 -5.55
C ASP A 117 -8.19 16.21 -5.56
N ASP A 118 -8.47 15.61 -6.72
CA ASP A 118 -8.60 14.16 -6.87
C ASP A 118 -7.28 13.43 -6.51
N VAL A 119 -6.12 13.97 -6.93
CA VAL A 119 -4.80 13.40 -6.62
C VAL A 119 -4.51 13.50 -5.12
N MET A 120 -4.73 14.67 -4.53
CA MET A 120 -4.51 14.88 -3.08
C MET A 120 -5.49 14.07 -2.24
N ALA A 121 -6.75 13.99 -2.66
CA ALA A 121 -7.77 13.20 -1.98
C ALA A 121 -7.39 11.72 -1.87
N VAL A 122 -6.96 11.09 -2.97
CA VAL A 122 -6.64 9.66 -2.99
C VAL A 122 -5.24 9.38 -2.41
N ASN A 123 -4.22 10.14 -2.84
CA ASN A 123 -2.84 9.81 -2.50
C ASN A 123 -2.44 10.25 -1.08
N VAL A 124 -3.09 11.29 -0.53
CA VAL A 124 -2.73 11.90 0.76
C VAL A 124 -3.86 11.79 1.78
N THR A 125 -4.99 12.46 1.52
CA THR A 125 -6.08 12.57 2.50
C THR A 125 -6.66 11.22 2.88
N ALA A 126 -6.87 10.33 1.90
CA ALA A 126 -7.34 8.98 2.16
C ALA A 126 -6.37 8.18 3.04
N ASN A 127 -5.05 8.27 2.79
CA ASN A 127 -4.06 7.57 3.61
C ASN A 127 -4.02 8.13 5.05
N TRP A 128 -4.12 9.44 5.25
CA TRP A 128 -4.26 10.03 6.59
C TRP A 128 -5.53 9.52 7.31
N ARG A 129 -6.67 9.49 6.62
CA ARG A 129 -7.91 8.96 7.19
C ARG A 129 -7.83 7.47 7.50
N LEU A 130 -7.16 6.69 6.64
CA LEU A 130 -6.90 5.27 6.90
C LEU A 130 -6.00 5.09 8.12
N ILE A 131 -4.93 5.87 8.29
CA ILE A 131 -4.14 5.86 9.52
C ILE A 131 -5.04 6.09 10.73
N ARG A 132 -5.84 7.16 10.71
CA ARG A 132 -6.74 7.51 11.81
C ARG A 132 -7.76 6.40 12.14
N SER A 133 -8.32 5.76 11.11
CA SER A 133 -9.32 4.70 11.25
C SER A 133 -8.71 3.36 11.71
N LEU A 134 -7.47 3.08 11.31
CA LEU A 134 -6.82 1.77 11.48
C LEU A 134 -5.81 1.73 12.64
N ASP A 135 -5.26 2.86 13.09
CA ASP A 135 -4.28 2.90 14.19
C ASP A 135 -4.75 2.16 15.44
N PRO A 136 -6.00 2.34 15.93
CA PRO A 136 -6.47 1.58 17.09
C PRO A 136 -6.40 0.07 16.91
N LEU A 137 -6.68 -0.44 15.70
CA LEU A 137 -6.64 -1.86 15.40
C LEU A 137 -5.20 -2.38 15.23
N LEU A 138 -4.32 -1.59 14.62
CA LEU A 138 -2.91 -1.90 14.47
C LEU A 138 -2.19 -1.98 15.83
N ARG A 139 -2.60 -1.16 16.82
CA ARG A 139 -2.10 -1.21 18.19
C ARG A 139 -2.52 -2.47 18.95
N LEU A 140 -3.64 -3.09 18.57
CA LEU A 140 -4.09 -4.37 19.13
C LEU A 140 -3.35 -5.58 18.55
N SER A 141 -2.58 -5.39 17.50
CA SER A 141 -1.67 -6.41 16.96
C SER A 141 -0.39 -6.53 17.80
N SER A 142 0.06 -7.75 18.01
CA SER A 142 1.39 -7.99 18.59
C SER A 142 2.53 -7.53 17.68
N ALA A 143 2.25 -7.36 16.38
CA ALA A 143 3.21 -6.96 15.37
C ALA A 143 2.53 -6.20 14.21
N GLY A 144 2.06 -4.98 14.47
CA GLY A 144 1.44 -4.11 13.45
C GLY A 144 2.46 -3.69 12.38
N ARG A 145 2.13 -3.86 11.11
CA ARG A 145 3.01 -3.49 9.99
C ARG A 145 2.27 -2.62 8.99
N VAL A 146 2.88 -1.50 8.63
CA VAL A 146 2.32 -0.53 7.68
C VAL A 146 3.33 -0.28 6.57
N ALA A 147 2.90 -0.46 5.33
CA ALA A 147 3.71 -0.22 4.14
C ALA A 147 2.99 0.75 3.20
N PHE A 148 3.58 1.93 2.95
CA PHE A 148 3.04 2.89 1.99
C PHE A 148 3.81 2.85 0.68
N MET A 149 3.10 2.71 -0.45
CA MET A 149 3.69 2.83 -1.78
C MET A 149 3.94 4.30 -2.11
N THR A 150 5.22 4.68 -2.09
CA THR A 150 5.66 6.00 -2.55
C THR A 150 6.16 5.95 -4.00
N SER A 151 7.04 6.82 -4.38
CA SER A 151 7.60 6.91 -5.73
C SER A 151 8.91 7.69 -5.72
N SER A 152 9.82 7.36 -6.63
CA SER A 152 11.00 8.21 -6.88
C SER A 152 10.62 9.65 -7.27
N ALA A 153 9.41 9.89 -7.78
CA ALA A 153 8.92 11.23 -8.05
C ALA A 153 8.84 12.14 -6.81
N ALA A 154 8.76 11.56 -5.60
CA ALA A 154 8.71 12.31 -4.34
C ALA A 154 10.05 12.91 -3.91
N SER A 155 11.16 12.29 -4.30
CA SER A 155 12.48 12.55 -3.71
C SER A 155 13.63 12.62 -4.71
N GLN A 156 13.35 12.80 -6.01
CA GLN A 156 14.40 12.97 -7.02
C GLN A 156 15.12 14.30 -6.82
N ALA A 157 16.44 14.29 -6.92
CA ALA A 157 17.26 15.51 -6.92
C ALA A 157 16.87 16.46 -8.07
N GLN A 158 16.43 15.90 -9.20
CA GLN A 158 15.88 16.65 -10.32
C GLN A 158 14.46 16.19 -10.62
N MET A 159 13.49 17.06 -10.37
CA MET A 159 12.07 16.76 -10.58
C MET A 159 11.76 16.64 -12.08
N ARG A 160 10.88 15.69 -12.41
CA ARG A 160 10.38 15.55 -13.77
C ARG A 160 9.34 16.63 -14.07
N ALA A 161 9.50 17.33 -15.21
CA ALA A 161 8.49 18.24 -15.72
C ALA A 161 7.15 17.51 -15.89
N TYR A 162 6.04 18.22 -15.65
CA TYR A 162 4.65 17.75 -15.79
C TYR A 162 4.13 16.79 -14.71
N TRP A 163 4.96 16.37 -13.77
CA TRP A 163 4.59 15.43 -12.71
C TRP A 163 4.13 16.12 -11.40
N GLY A 164 3.91 17.44 -11.42
CA GLY A 164 3.80 18.27 -10.21
C GLY A 164 2.81 17.77 -9.17
N ALA A 165 1.55 17.51 -9.54
CA ALA A 165 0.53 17.04 -8.57
C ALA A 165 0.89 15.68 -7.97
N TYR A 166 1.31 14.73 -8.82
CA TYR A 166 1.70 13.40 -8.36
C TYR A 166 2.92 13.45 -7.44
N ALA A 167 3.97 14.16 -7.84
CA ALA A 167 5.19 14.31 -7.06
C ALA A 167 4.90 14.98 -5.70
N ALA A 168 4.15 16.08 -5.68
CA ALA A 168 3.73 16.74 -4.45
C ALA A 168 2.93 15.80 -3.53
N SER A 169 2.00 15.02 -4.08
CA SER A 169 1.21 14.07 -3.30
C SER A 169 2.06 12.94 -2.70
N LYS A 170 3.05 12.43 -3.44
CA LYS A 170 3.94 11.38 -2.93
C LYS A 170 4.93 11.91 -1.89
N ALA A 171 5.43 13.14 -2.07
CA ALA A 171 6.24 13.81 -1.04
C ALA A 171 5.44 14.07 0.25
N ALA A 172 4.18 14.47 0.13
CA ALA A 172 3.28 14.62 1.28
C ALA A 172 3.02 13.27 1.98
N LEU A 173 2.83 12.20 1.21
CA LEU A 173 2.69 10.84 1.76
C LEU A 173 3.96 10.39 2.51
N ASP A 174 5.15 10.70 1.97
CA ASP A 174 6.43 10.40 2.62
C ASP A 174 6.55 11.11 3.98
N ALA A 175 6.17 12.37 4.03
CA ALA A 175 6.14 13.14 5.28
C ALA A 175 5.15 12.57 6.29
N LEU A 176 3.93 12.23 5.84
CA LEU A 176 2.86 11.65 6.66
C LEU A 176 3.29 10.28 7.25
N ALA A 177 3.85 9.40 6.44
CA ALA A 177 4.30 8.08 6.88
C ALA A 177 5.45 8.17 7.88
N ARG A 178 6.38 9.11 7.70
CA ARG A 178 7.48 9.35 8.63
C ARG A 178 7.01 9.92 9.96
N ALA A 179 6.05 10.84 9.94
CA ALA A 179 5.42 11.36 11.16
C ALA A 179 4.76 10.22 11.94
N TYR A 180 3.96 9.41 11.27
CA TYR A 180 3.30 8.25 11.88
C TYR A 180 4.30 7.22 12.43
N ALA A 181 5.40 6.97 11.73
CA ALA A 181 6.48 6.11 12.23
C ALA A 181 7.10 6.67 13.53
N ALA A 182 7.36 7.98 13.60
CA ALA A 182 7.91 8.64 14.79
C ALA A 182 6.94 8.60 15.98
N GLU A 183 5.64 8.75 15.73
CA GLU A 183 4.60 8.67 16.77
C GLU A 183 4.43 7.26 17.35
N THR A 184 4.71 6.23 16.55
CA THR A 184 4.42 4.83 16.92
C THR A 184 5.63 4.05 17.43
N VAL A 185 6.86 4.42 17.06
CA VAL A 185 8.08 3.64 17.31
C VAL A 185 8.32 3.31 18.78
N ASN A 186 8.03 4.24 19.70
CA ASN A 186 8.24 4.08 21.15
C ASN A 186 6.95 3.81 21.92
N THR A 187 5.79 3.83 21.27
CA THR A 187 4.48 3.75 21.94
C THR A 187 3.68 2.51 21.54
N SER A 188 4.19 1.72 20.60
CA SER A 188 3.49 0.54 20.07
C SER A 188 4.44 -0.44 19.38
N ASN A 189 3.88 -1.60 18.99
CA ASN A 189 4.57 -2.59 18.14
C ASN A 189 4.41 -2.31 16.63
N ILE A 190 3.92 -1.14 16.25
CA ILE A 190 3.74 -0.76 14.86
C ILE A 190 5.09 -0.39 14.24
N ARG A 191 5.34 -0.90 13.03
CA ARG A 191 6.46 -0.50 12.18
C ARG A 191 5.93 0.01 10.86
N VAL A 192 6.42 1.17 10.44
CA VAL A 192 5.93 1.89 9.25
C VAL A 192 7.06 2.02 8.24
N MET A 193 6.86 1.52 7.04
CA MET A 193 7.82 1.61 5.94
C MET A 193 7.24 2.32 4.75
N LEU A 194 8.10 3.01 4.03
CA LEU A 194 7.85 3.51 2.69
C LEU A 194 8.48 2.55 1.67
N ILE A 195 7.83 2.33 0.53
CA ILE A 195 8.33 1.50 -0.55
C ILE A 195 8.33 2.32 -1.84
N ASN A 196 9.51 2.56 -2.41
CA ASN A 196 9.64 3.01 -3.79
C ASN A 196 9.67 1.80 -4.73
N PRO A 197 8.62 1.55 -5.51
CA PRO A 197 8.58 0.40 -6.40
C PRO A 197 9.43 0.59 -7.67
N GLY A 198 9.87 1.81 -7.96
CA GLY A 198 10.49 2.14 -9.23
C GLY A 198 9.53 2.03 -10.42
N ALA A 199 10.07 1.70 -11.59
CA ALA A 199 9.30 1.46 -12.80
C ALA A 199 8.90 -0.02 -12.90
N LEU A 200 7.63 -0.32 -12.66
CA LEU A 200 7.06 -1.66 -12.81
C LEU A 200 6.03 -1.69 -13.93
N ARG A 201 5.85 -2.85 -14.54
CA ARG A 201 4.87 -3.11 -15.61
C ARG A 201 3.45 -3.02 -15.08
N THR A 202 2.92 -1.81 -15.01
CA THR A 202 1.58 -1.49 -14.51
C THR A 202 0.83 -0.59 -15.49
N ARG A 203 -0.51 -0.59 -15.40
CA ARG A 203 -1.33 0.34 -16.19
C ARG A 203 -0.97 1.81 -15.91
N MET A 204 -0.66 2.18 -14.67
CA MET A 204 -0.23 3.54 -14.33
C MET A 204 1.06 3.91 -15.07
N ARG A 205 2.04 2.98 -15.14
CA ARG A 205 3.30 3.21 -15.87
C ARG A 205 3.05 3.37 -17.35
N ALA A 206 2.24 2.50 -17.97
CA ALA A 206 1.89 2.61 -19.39
C ALA A 206 1.19 3.95 -19.72
N THR A 207 0.32 4.45 -18.82
CA THR A 207 -0.30 5.77 -18.96
C THR A 207 0.73 6.91 -18.84
N ALA A 208 1.68 6.79 -17.92
CA ALA A 208 2.70 7.83 -17.69
C ALA A 208 3.78 7.88 -18.77
N MET A 209 4.08 6.75 -19.39
CA MET A 209 5.17 6.55 -20.35
C MET A 209 4.68 5.71 -21.55
N PRO A 210 3.81 6.25 -22.40
CA PRO A 210 3.13 5.45 -23.44
C PRO A 210 4.07 4.91 -24.54
N GLY A 211 5.29 5.45 -24.66
CA GLY A 211 6.29 4.97 -25.61
C GLY A 211 7.30 3.97 -25.03
N GLU A 212 7.14 3.56 -23.77
CA GLU A 212 8.07 2.63 -23.13
C GLU A 212 7.66 1.19 -23.42
N ASP A 213 8.63 0.35 -23.81
CA ASP A 213 8.38 -1.07 -24.03
C ASP A 213 8.08 -1.79 -22.69
N PRO A 214 6.86 -2.33 -22.48
CA PRO A 214 6.53 -3.03 -21.24
C PRO A 214 7.41 -4.27 -20.95
N ALA A 215 8.03 -4.86 -21.98
CA ALA A 215 8.91 -6.02 -21.79
C ALA A 215 10.23 -5.68 -21.08
N THR A 216 10.63 -4.41 -21.07
CA THR A 216 11.81 -3.92 -20.36
C THR A 216 11.56 -3.68 -18.87
N LEU A 217 10.30 -3.75 -18.44
CA LEU A 217 9.88 -3.46 -17.07
C LEU A 217 9.73 -4.73 -16.24
N ARG A 218 10.23 -4.67 -15.02
CA ARG A 218 10.00 -5.72 -14.02
C ARG A 218 8.50 -5.87 -13.72
N ALA A 219 8.10 -7.10 -13.41
CA ALA A 219 6.72 -7.39 -13.05
C ALA A 219 6.39 -6.96 -11.61
N PRO A 220 5.14 -6.54 -11.29
CA PRO A 220 4.73 -6.21 -9.94
C PRO A 220 4.96 -7.35 -8.92
N GLU A 221 4.87 -8.58 -9.37
CA GLU A 221 5.07 -9.82 -8.59
C GLU A 221 6.49 -9.91 -8.02
N GLU A 222 7.49 -9.35 -8.68
CA GLU A 222 8.87 -9.35 -8.21
C GLU A 222 9.07 -8.50 -6.93
N LEU A 223 8.24 -7.46 -6.73
CA LEU A 223 8.25 -6.66 -5.51
C LEU A 223 7.50 -7.35 -4.36
N SER A 224 6.57 -8.25 -4.67
CA SER A 224 5.62 -8.76 -3.67
C SER A 224 6.29 -9.58 -2.56
N ALA A 225 7.38 -10.30 -2.86
CA ALA A 225 8.16 -11.01 -1.83
C ALA A 225 8.72 -10.05 -0.77
N LYS A 226 9.25 -8.90 -1.19
CA LYS A 226 9.76 -7.88 -0.26
C LYS A 226 8.62 -7.20 0.52
N ILE A 227 7.44 -7.03 -0.08
CA ILE A 227 6.27 -6.53 0.66
C ILE A 227 5.90 -7.50 1.78
N VAL A 228 5.90 -8.81 1.52
CA VAL A 228 5.63 -9.83 2.55
C VAL A 228 6.68 -9.78 3.66
N GLU A 229 7.97 -9.66 3.31
CA GLU A 229 9.08 -9.53 4.27
C GLU A 229 8.91 -8.29 5.16
N ILE A 230 8.65 -7.11 4.57
CA ILE A 230 8.40 -5.85 5.30
C ILE A 230 7.16 -5.97 6.21
N CYS A 231 6.17 -6.73 5.78
CA CYS A 231 4.94 -6.97 6.55
C CYS A 231 5.05 -8.14 7.53
N SER A 232 6.18 -8.83 7.62
CA SER A 232 6.36 -9.96 8.55
C SER A 232 6.43 -9.50 10.01
N PRO A 233 6.08 -10.36 10.98
CA PRO A 233 6.22 -10.04 12.40
C PRO A 233 7.66 -9.73 12.82
N ASP A 234 8.64 -10.30 12.12
CA ASP A 234 10.07 -10.18 12.45
C ASP A 234 10.71 -8.89 11.91
N TRP A 235 9.98 -8.11 11.09
CA TRP A 235 10.48 -6.85 10.57
C TRP A 235 10.62 -5.79 11.66
N THR A 236 11.80 -5.18 11.80
CA THR A 236 12.10 -4.23 12.86
C THR A 236 12.28 -2.78 12.42
N GLU A 237 12.58 -2.57 11.13
CA GLU A 237 12.82 -1.22 10.60
C GLU A 237 11.53 -0.40 10.55
N THR A 238 11.65 0.90 10.82
CA THR A 238 10.54 1.87 10.79
C THR A 238 11.03 3.25 10.36
N GLY A 239 10.15 4.04 9.74
CA GLY A 239 10.44 5.40 9.28
C GLY A 239 11.44 5.48 8.13
N LYS A 240 11.72 4.38 7.46
CA LYS A 240 12.68 4.26 6.36
C LYS A 240 12.00 3.99 5.02
N LEU A 241 12.76 4.17 3.96
CA LEU A 241 12.36 3.89 2.57
C LEU A 241 13.07 2.64 2.07
N TYR A 242 12.31 1.62 1.67
CA TYR A 242 12.84 0.56 0.83
C TYR A 242 12.78 0.99 -0.64
N ASP A 243 13.93 1.04 -1.29
CA ASP A 243 14.09 1.38 -2.71
C ASP A 243 14.28 0.10 -3.53
N PHE A 244 13.23 -0.36 -4.19
CA PHE A 244 13.23 -1.61 -4.95
C PHE A 244 14.22 -1.62 -6.13
N PRO A 245 14.41 -0.51 -6.89
CA PRO A 245 15.40 -0.50 -7.96
C PRO A 245 16.83 -0.79 -7.50
N SER A 246 17.22 -0.34 -6.32
CA SER A 246 18.57 -0.57 -5.76
C SER A 246 18.64 -1.69 -4.72
N ASP A 247 17.49 -2.28 -4.36
CA ASP A 247 17.35 -3.27 -3.27
C ASP A 247 17.97 -2.79 -1.95
N ARG A 248 17.70 -1.54 -1.56
CA ARG A 248 18.30 -0.92 -0.38
C ARG A 248 17.26 -0.29 0.53
N ILE A 249 17.53 -0.36 1.85
CA ILE A 249 16.81 0.43 2.85
C ILE A 249 17.56 1.75 3.03
N LEU A 250 16.85 2.86 2.80
CA LEU A 250 17.39 4.21 2.84
C LEU A 250 16.79 4.98 4.03
N SER A 251 17.64 5.73 4.72
CA SER A 251 17.21 6.68 5.73
C SER A 251 17.01 8.06 5.11
N PHE A 252 16.00 8.77 5.56
CA PHE A 252 15.83 10.17 5.19
C PHE A 252 16.88 11.02 5.89
N ARG A 253 17.53 11.91 5.14
CA ARG A 253 18.54 12.83 5.68
C ARG A 253 17.87 14.12 6.13
N ALA A 254 18.31 14.66 7.27
CA ALA A 254 18.00 16.02 7.64
C ALA A 254 18.61 17.00 6.63
N PRO A 255 17.99 18.16 6.39
CA PRO A 255 18.66 19.26 5.74
C PRO A 255 19.95 19.60 6.50
N ALA A 256 21.00 19.95 5.77
CA ALA A 256 22.27 20.37 6.35
C ALA A 256 22.12 21.75 7.01
#